data_0cddc0ac4594cd4d7a6ff8a4817d3c09
#
_entry.id   0cddc0ac4594cd4d7a6ff8a4817d3c09
#
_cell.length_a   1.000
_cell.length_b   1.000
_cell.length_c   1.000
_cell.angle_alpha   90.00
_cell.angle_beta   90.00
_cell.angle_gamma   90.00
#
_symmetry.space_group_name_H-M   'P 1'
#
loop_
_entity.id
_entity.type
_entity.pdbx_description
1 polymer ?
#
loop_
_entity_poly.entity_id
_entity_poly.type
_entity_poly.pdbx_seq_one_letter_code
_entity_poly.pdbx_strand_id
1 'polypeptide(L)'
;MKVKKLILLFRSEVKKASVNPKFIHHEWFLKYHLEIVEKIALELCKYYPQANKDMVLLLVWLHDYEKIIDFKNQYNTTHSIGKKKLLELRFNKEFVEKAISYINIFDKKSNIAKAPVEVQIVSSADGASHLIGPFYAIYWKEQSQQSCKDLVKENRRKALVDWNKKIVLPEVKKAFLSRHKSLLERRGKFPKKYLS
;
A
#
# COMPACT_ATOMS: atom_id res chain seq x y z
N MET A 1 11.02 -26.14 -0.82
CA MET A 1 9.93 -25.68 0.09
C MET A 1 8.86 -25.03 -0.75
N LYS A 2 7.54 -25.28 -0.51
CA LYS A 2 6.48 -24.66 -1.32
C LYS A 2 6.48 -23.14 -1.11
N VAL A 3 6.35 -22.34 -2.18
CA VAL A 3 6.38 -20.87 -2.18
C VAL A 3 5.46 -20.26 -1.10
N LYS A 4 4.27 -20.82 -0.93
CA LYS A 4 3.33 -20.39 0.13
C LYS A 4 3.93 -20.37 1.53
N LYS A 5 4.73 -21.39 1.89
CA LYS A 5 5.40 -21.44 3.21
C LYS A 5 6.42 -20.31 3.37
N LEU A 6 7.16 -20.00 2.30
CA LEU A 6 8.12 -18.88 2.29
C LEU A 6 7.43 -17.53 2.44
N ILE A 7 6.31 -17.34 1.75
CA ILE A 7 5.49 -16.12 1.88
C ILE A 7 4.99 -15.95 3.31
N LEU A 8 4.52 -17.01 3.96
CA LEU A 8 4.10 -16.95 5.36
C LEU A 8 5.24 -16.61 6.31
N LEU A 9 6.44 -17.12 6.05
CA LEU A 9 7.64 -16.76 6.82
C LEU A 9 7.97 -15.27 6.63
N PHE A 10 8.04 -14.80 5.37
CA PHE A 10 8.29 -13.40 5.09
C PHE A 10 7.23 -12.48 5.71
N ARG A 11 5.94 -12.82 5.56
CA ARG A 11 4.83 -12.12 6.23
C ARG A 11 5.04 -12.01 7.74
N SER A 12 5.46 -13.10 8.40
CA SER A 12 5.74 -13.10 9.84
C SER A 12 6.89 -12.15 10.20
N GLU A 13 7.95 -12.12 9.41
CA GLU A 13 9.07 -11.19 9.58
C GLU A 13 8.62 -9.73 9.46
N VAL A 14 7.85 -9.41 8.40
CA VAL A 14 7.32 -8.05 8.20
C VAL A 14 6.41 -7.64 9.35
N LYS A 15 5.53 -8.54 9.82
CA LYS A 15 4.66 -8.26 11.00
C LYS A 15 5.49 -7.93 12.23
N LYS A 16 6.51 -8.72 12.55
CA LYS A 16 7.41 -8.45 13.68
C LYS A 16 8.14 -7.12 13.54
N ALA A 17 8.63 -6.81 12.35
CA ALA A 17 9.34 -5.57 12.08
C ALA A 17 8.40 -4.35 12.18
N SER A 18 7.16 -4.46 11.67
CA SER A 18 6.19 -3.36 11.64
C SER A 18 5.63 -2.96 13.02
N VAL A 19 5.72 -3.83 14.02
CA VAL A 19 5.35 -3.50 15.42
C VAL A 19 6.55 -3.20 16.31
N ASN A 20 7.76 -3.18 15.74
CA ASN A 20 8.97 -2.84 16.49
C ASN A 20 9.01 -1.33 16.79
N PRO A 21 9.24 -0.89 18.05
CA PRO A 21 9.29 0.53 18.42
C PRO A 21 10.32 1.37 17.63
N LYS A 22 11.30 0.76 16.97
CA LYS A 22 12.23 1.44 16.07
C LYS A 22 11.57 1.97 14.80
N PHE A 23 10.45 1.38 14.38
CA PHE A 23 9.67 1.86 13.26
C PHE A 23 8.70 2.93 13.71
N ILE A 24 8.75 4.13 13.12
CA ILE A 24 8.00 5.29 13.61
C ILE A 24 6.47 5.10 13.60
N HIS A 25 5.96 4.22 12.74
CA HIS A 25 4.54 3.92 12.61
C HIS A 25 4.13 2.61 13.29
N HIS A 26 4.95 2.07 14.21
CA HIS A 26 4.78 0.74 14.80
C HIS A 26 3.45 0.51 15.52
N GLU A 27 2.82 1.56 16.08
CA GLU A 27 1.56 1.45 16.81
C GLU A 27 0.34 1.13 15.92
N TRP A 28 0.39 1.51 14.63
CA TRP A 28 -0.81 1.48 13.80
C TRP A 28 -0.63 0.84 12.42
N PHE A 29 0.58 0.85 11.87
CA PHE A 29 0.83 0.52 10.46
C PHE A 29 0.41 -0.90 10.09
N LEU A 30 0.70 -1.86 10.96
CA LEU A 30 0.28 -3.24 10.73
C LEU A 30 -1.24 -3.37 10.62
N LYS A 31 -1.95 -2.88 11.62
CA LYS A 31 -3.41 -3.07 11.74
C LYS A 31 -4.20 -2.20 10.76
N TYR A 32 -3.81 -0.96 10.60
CA TYR A 32 -4.59 0.02 9.84
C TYR A 32 -4.07 0.27 8.42
N HIS A 33 -3.04 -0.47 8.00
CA HIS A 33 -2.55 -0.43 6.63
C HIS A 33 -2.28 -1.84 6.09
N LEU A 34 -1.20 -2.52 6.48
CA LEU A 34 -0.78 -3.77 5.84
C LEU A 34 -1.85 -4.87 5.83
N GLU A 35 -2.52 -5.10 6.96
CA GLU A 35 -3.58 -6.13 7.04
C GLU A 35 -4.83 -5.75 6.23
N ILE A 36 -5.11 -4.46 6.06
CA ILE A 36 -6.19 -3.98 5.20
C ILE A 36 -5.82 -4.17 3.73
N VAL A 37 -4.59 -3.83 3.33
CA VAL A 37 -4.08 -4.09 1.97
C VAL A 37 -4.19 -5.57 1.63
N GLU A 38 -3.74 -6.47 2.53
CA GLU A 38 -3.84 -7.91 2.33
C GLU A 38 -5.28 -8.37 2.09
N LYS A 39 -6.23 -7.92 2.91
CA LYS A 39 -7.65 -8.28 2.78
C LYS A 39 -8.23 -7.85 1.45
N ILE A 40 -8.03 -6.58 1.07
CA ILE A 40 -8.53 -6.04 -0.20
C ILE A 40 -7.87 -6.78 -1.38
N ALA A 41 -6.56 -7.01 -1.35
CA ALA A 41 -5.85 -7.71 -2.40
C ALA A 41 -6.34 -9.16 -2.59
N LEU A 42 -6.63 -9.87 -1.49
CA LEU A 42 -7.19 -11.22 -1.54
C LEU A 42 -8.63 -11.25 -2.09
N GLU A 43 -9.44 -10.24 -1.78
CA GLU A 43 -10.77 -10.09 -2.38
C GLU A 43 -10.65 -9.84 -3.89
N LEU A 44 -9.74 -8.96 -4.31
CA LEU A 44 -9.50 -8.66 -5.73
C LEU A 44 -9.00 -9.89 -6.51
N CYS A 45 -8.21 -10.78 -5.90
CA CYS A 45 -7.82 -12.03 -6.54
C CYS A 45 -9.01 -12.93 -6.94
N LYS A 46 -10.20 -12.73 -6.35
CA LYS A 46 -11.42 -13.45 -6.76
C LYS A 46 -12.01 -12.88 -8.06
N TYR A 47 -11.85 -11.58 -8.30
CA TYR A 47 -12.26 -10.90 -9.54
C TYR A 47 -11.27 -11.11 -10.67
N TYR A 48 -10.00 -11.37 -10.34
CA TYR A 48 -8.89 -11.54 -11.29
C TYR A 48 -8.24 -12.92 -11.15
N PRO A 49 -8.91 -14.01 -11.55
CA PRO A 49 -8.42 -15.38 -11.34
C PRO A 49 -7.13 -15.69 -12.11
N GLN A 50 -6.79 -14.90 -13.14
CA GLN A 50 -5.54 -15.01 -13.88
C GLN A 50 -4.33 -14.48 -13.11
N ALA A 51 -4.54 -13.72 -12.01
CA ALA A 51 -3.44 -13.20 -11.19
C ALA A 51 -2.76 -14.33 -10.42
N ASN A 52 -1.42 -14.28 -10.37
CA ASN A 52 -0.65 -15.15 -9.51
C ASN A 52 -0.83 -14.71 -8.04
N LYS A 53 -1.71 -15.39 -7.32
CA LYS A 53 -2.04 -15.06 -5.91
C LYS A 53 -0.83 -15.09 -4.99
N ASP A 54 0.13 -15.99 -5.21
CA ASP A 54 1.35 -16.07 -4.40
C ASP A 54 2.22 -14.81 -4.63
N MET A 55 2.29 -14.33 -5.89
CA MET A 55 2.96 -13.06 -6.21
C MET A 55 2.23 -11.87 -5.56
N VAL A 56 0.91 -11.79 -5.68
CA VAL A 56 0.12 -10.73 -5.03
C VAL A 56 0.40 -10.68 -3.53
N LEU A 57 0.34 -11.82 -2.84
CA LEU A 57 0.62 -11.88 -1.41
C LEU A 57 2.05 -11.45 -1.07
N LEU A 58 3.04 -11.88 -1.87
CA LEU A 58 4.41 -11.42 -1.67
C LEU A 58 4.52 -9.91 -1.82
N LEU A 59 3.95 -9.33 -2.88
CA LEU A 59 3.99 -7.89 -3.14
C LEU A 59 3.31 -7.08 -2.04
N VAL A 60 2.19 -7.56 -1.49
CA VAL A 60 1.51 -6.92 -0.36
C VAL A 60 2.45 -6.74 0.83
N TRP A 61 3.27 -7.72 1.16
CA TRP A 61 4.18 -7.64 2.30
C TRP A 61 5.53 -7.02 1.96
N LEU A 62 5.86 -6.89 0.68
CA LEU A 62 7.14 -6.36 0.20
C LEU A 62 7.09 -4.85 -0.08
N HIS A 63 5.92 -4.30 -0.49
CA HIS A 63 5.85 -2.93 -1.03
C HIS A 63 6.35 -1.83 -0.09
N ASP A 64 6.19 -2.01 1.22
CA ASP A 64 6.64 -1.07 2.24
C ASP A 64 7.76 -1.66 3.14
N TYR A 65 8.36 -2.81 2.76
CA TYR A 65 9.35 -3.46 3.62
C TYR A 65 10.59 -2.61 3.86
N GLU A 66 11.12 -1.96 2.82
CA GLU A 66 12.26 -1.03 2.94
C GLU A 66 11.94 0.09 3.95
N LYS A 67 10.78 0.68 3.85
CA LYS A 67 10.28 1.73 4.75
C LYS A 67 10.19 1.27 6.21
N ILE A 68 9.75 0.02 6.43
CA ILE A 68 9.64 -0.56 7.78
C ILE A 68 11.03 -0.78 8.39
N ILE A 69 11.99 -1.25 7.59
CA ILE A 69 13.34 -1.58 8.07
C ILE A 69 14.23 -0.34 8.19
N ASP A 70 14.16 0.55 7.21
CA ASP A 70 14.99 1.76 7.15
C ASP A 70 14.15 2.99 6.72
N PHE A 71 13.42 3.55 7.65
CA PHE A 71 12.53 4.68 7.38
C PHE A 71 13.28 5.92 6.85
N LYS A 72 14.52 6.15 7.27
CA LYS A 72 15.32 7.30 6.82
C LYS A 72 15.61 7.23 5.32
N ASN A 73 15.81 6.01 4.81
CA ASN A 73 16.11 5.75 3.40
C ASN A 73 14.89 5.20 2.63
N GLN A 74 13.67 5.44 3.11
CA GLN A 74 12.42 4.89 2.53
C GLN A 74 12.19 5.21 1.05
N TYR A 75 12.85 6.23 0.53
CA TYR A 75 12.77 6.61 -0.89
C TYR A 75 13.88 5.97 -1.76
N ASN A 76 14.74 5.15 -1.17
CA ASN A 76 15.70 4.37 -1.93
C ASN A 76 14.96 3.25 -2.69
N THR A 77 14.87 3.39 -4.01
CA THR A 77 14.11 2.49 -4.88
C THR A 77 14.88 1.23 -5.31
N THR A 78 16.03 0.95 -4.71
CA THR A 78 16.82 -0.24 -5.07
C THR A 78 16.19 -1.54 -4.58
N HIS A 79 15.36 -1.47 -3.55
CA HIS A 79 14.73 -2.63 -2.88
C HIS A 79 15.75 -3.71 -2.47
N SER A 80 16.99 -3.29 -2.17
CA SER A 80 18.09 -4.19 -1.87
C SER A 80 17.88 -4.98 -0.58
N ILE A 81 17.28 -4.36 0.45
CA ILE A 81 16.99 -4.98 1.74
C ILE A 81 15.93 -6.08 1.56
N GLY A 82 14.82 -5.77 0.87
CA GLY A 82 13.77 -6.73 0.56
C GLY A 82 14.28 -7.88 -0.30
N LYS A 83 15.02 -7.57 -1.37
CA LYS A 83 15.65 -8.56 -2.25
C LYS A 83 16.55 -9.50 -1.47
N LYS A 84 17.47 -8.95 -0.65
CA LYS A 84 18.37 -9.72 0.20
C LYS A 84 17.61 -10.65 1.13
N LYS A 85 16.57 -10.11 1.82
CA LYS A 85 15.75 -10.89 2.76
C LYS A 85 15.04 -12.06 2.08
N LEU A 86 14.47 -11.85 0.90
CA LEU A 86 13.81 -12.91 0.15
C LEU A 86 14.80 -14.03 -0.26
N LEU A 87 16.00 -13.67 -0.68
CA LEU A 87 17.05 -14.65 -1.00
C LEU A 87 17.54 -15.42 0.24
N GLU A 88 17.70 -14.76 1.39
CA GLU A 88 18.00 -15.40 2.68
C GLU A 88 16.94 -16.43 3.08
N LEU A 89 15.66 -16.12 2.82
CA LEU A 89 14.53 -17.03 3.03
C LEU A 89 14.45 -18.15 1.97
N ARG A 90 15.41 -18.19 1.00
CA ARG A 90 15.50 -19.21 -0.05
C ARG A 90 14.36 -19.20 -1.07
N PHE A 91 13.78 -18.02 -1.34
CA PHE A 91 12.95 -17.88 -2.53
C PHE A 91 13.76 -18.14 -3.81
N ASN A 92 13.10 -18.70 -4.84
CA ASN A 92 13.71 -18.83 -6.16
C ASN A 92 14.14 -17.46 -6.71
N LYS A 93 15.35 -17.37 -7.27
CA LYS A 93 15.95 -16.12 -7.75
C LYS A 93 15.08 -15.43 -8.79
N GLU A 94 14.56 -16.16 -9.77
CA GLU A 94 13.70 -15.59 -10.81
C GLU A 94 12.40 -15.02 -10.24
N PHE A 95 11.81 -15.69 -9.25
CA PHE A 95 10.62 -15.21 -8.55
C PHE A 95 10.91 -13.92 -7.76
N VAL A 96 12.09 -13.81 -7.13
CA VAL A 96 12.55 -12.60 -6.44
C VAL A 96 12.76 -11.47 -7.44
N GLU A 97 13.49 -11.70 -8.54
CA GLU A 97 13.74 -10.67 -9.55
C GLU A 97 12.41 -10.14 -10.14
N LYS A 98 11.46 -11.03 -10.41
CA LYS A 98 10.12 -10.66 -10.86
C LYS A 98 9.39 -9.82 -9.81
N ALA A 99 9.43 -10.20 -8.54
CA ALA A 99 8.80 -9.43 -7.46
C ALA A 99 9.41 -8.02 -7.34
N ILE A 100 10.74 -7.91 -7.39
CA ILE A 100 11.44 -6.61 -7.36
C ILE A 100 11.07 -5.76 -8.58
N SER A 101 11.02 -6.35 -9.78
CA SER A 101 10.59 -5.63 -10.99
C SER A 101 9.17 -5.07 -10.85
N TYR A 102 8.27 -5.82 -10.20
CA TYR A 102 6.89 -5.42 -9.95
C TYR A 102 6.79 -4.29 -8.91
N ILE A 103 7.59 -4.35 -7.84
CA ILE A 103 7.68 -3.24 -6.87
C ILE A 103 8.23 -1.97 -7.51
N ASN A 104 9.23 -2.08 -8.39
CA ASN A 104 9.74 -0.93 -9.14
C ASN A 104 8.66 -0.26 -10.03
N ILE A 105 7.76 -1.04 -10.64
CA ILE A 105 6.62 -0.50 -11.40
C ILE A 105 5.64 0.18 -10.44
N PHE A 106 5.32 -0.47 -9.32
CA PHE A 106 4.43 0.04 -8.29
C PHE A 106 4.90 1.41 -7.75
N ASP A 107 6.19 1.57 -7.43
CA ASP A 107 6.75 2.79 -6.85
C ASP A 107 6.76 3.97 -7.82
N LYS A 108 6.93 3.73 -9.10
CA LYS A 108 6.87 4.78 -10.13
C LYS A 108 5.49 5.44 -10.21
N LYS A 109 4.43 4.75 -9.79
CA LYS A 109 3.03 5.21 -9.82
C LYS A 109 2.59 5.77 -11.18
N SER A 110 3.31 5.39 -12.24
CA SER A 110 3.03 5.79 -13.61
C SER A 110 2.55 4.56 -14.39
N ASN A 111 1.48 4.74 -15.17
CA ASN A 111 0.93 3.67 -16.02
C ASN A 111 0.50 2.38 -15.28
N ILE A 112 0.12 2.47 -14.01
CA ILE A 112 -0.33 1.30 -13.22
C ILE A 112 -1.46 0.55 -13.94
N ALA A 113 -2.35 1.24 -14.62
CA ALA A 113 -3.43 0.61 -15.40
C ALA A 113 -2.96 -0.31 -16.54
N LYS A 114 -1.69 -0.17 -16.98
CA LYS A 114 -1.05 -1.02 -17.99
C LYS A 114 -0.05 -2.01 -17.41
N ALA A 115 0.13 -2.00 -16.10
CA ALA A 115 1.05 -2.89 -15.40
C ALA A 115 0.49 -4.33 -15.34
N PRO A 116 1.32 -5.33 -14.98
CA PRO A 116 0.84 -6.66 -14.66
C PRO A 116 -0.31 -6.63 -13.65
N VAL A 117 -1.25 -7.56 -13.77
CA VAL A 117 -2.48 -7.57 -12.97
C VAL A 117 -2.19 -7.64 -11.47
N GLU A 118 -1.13 -8.32 -11.05
CA GLU A 118 -0.69 -8.39 -9.65
C GLU A 118 -0.31 -7.01 -9.11
N VAL A 119 0.36 -6.19 -9.92
CA VAL A 119 0.72 -4.81 -9.55
C VAL A 119 -0.53 -3.93 -9.47
N GLN A 120 -1.47 -4.08 -10.42
CA GLN A 120 -2.74 -3.35 -10.39
C GLN A 120 -3.55 -3.67 -9.12
N ILE A 121 -3.61 -4.95 -8.74
CA ILE A 121 -4.29 -5.43 -7.54
C ILE A 121 -3.66 -4.79 -6.29
N VAL A 122 -2.35 -4.92 -6.12
CA VAL A 122 -1.65 -4.40 -4.92
C VAL A 122 -1.72 -2.89 -4.86
N SER A 123 -1.53 -2.19 -5.98
CA SER A 123 -1.62 -0.73 -6.03
C SER A 123 -3.03 -0.22 -5.70
N SER A 124 -4.08 -0.89 -6.24
CA SER A 124 -5.46 -0.51 -5.92
C SER A 124 -5.81 -0.82 -4.46
N ALA A 125 -5.33 -1.92 -3.92
CA ALA A 125 -5.53 -2.29 -2.51
C ALA A 125 -4.82 -1.33 -1.56
N ASP A 126 -3.57 -0.94 -1.86
CA ASP A 126 -2.81 0.05 -1.09
C ASP A 126 -3.53 1.40 -1.08
N GLY A 127 -3.87 1.94 -2.25
CA GLY A 127 -4.61 3.21 -2.35
C GLY A 127 -5.95 3.18 -1.62
N ALA A 128 -6.69 2.07 -1.70
CA ALA A 128 -7.98 1.89 -1.04
C ALA A 128 -7.85 1.73 0.48
N SER A 129 -6.78 1.12 0.98
CA SER A 129 -6.53 0.95 2.41
C SER A 129 -6.50 2.30 3.15
N HIS A 130 -5.98 3.34 2.51
CA HIS A 130 -5.95 4.69 3.05
C HIS A 130 -7.35 5.33 3.22
N LEU A 131 -8.36 4.81 2.52
CA LEU A 131 -9.76 5.27 2.63
C LEU A 131 -10.54 4.52 3.71
N ILE A 132 -9.89 3.64 4.46
CA ILE A 132 -10.50 2.83 5.52
C ILE A 132 -9.92 3.22 6.88
N GLY A 133 -10.79 3.26 7.89
CA GLY A 133 -10.39 3.47 9.27
C GLY A 133 -9.70 4.82 9.52
N PRO A 134 -8.79 4.88 10.51
CA PRO A 134 -8.22 6.12 10.99
C PRO A 134 -6.98 6.60 10.24
N PHE A 135 -6.57 5.97 9.12
CA PHE A 135 -5.31 6.25 8.44
C PHE A 135 -5.00 7.75 8.29
N TYR A 136 -5.91 8.52 7.71
CA TYR A 136 -5.70 9.95 7.50
C TYR A 136 -5.71 10.78 8.80
N ALA A 137 -6.45 10.33 9.82
CA ALA A 137 -6.44 11.00 11.12
C ALA A 137 -5.10 10.80 11.84
N ILE A 138 -4.57 9.58 11.80
CA ILE A 138 -3.26 9.26 12.40
C ILE A 138 -2.14 9.95 11.62
N TYR A 139 -2.16 9.87 10.29
CA TYR A 139 -1.20 10.56 9.44
C TYR A 139 -1.18 12.06 9.69
N TRP A 140 -2.35 12.68 9.91
CA TRP A 140 -2.47 14.07 10.32
C TRP A 140 -1.83 14.34 11.69
N LYS A 141 -2.11 13.50 12.68
CA LYS A 141 -1.56 13.60 14.03
C LYS A 141 -0.02 13.53 14.04
N GLU A 142 0.55 12.60 13.28
CA GLU A 142 2.00 12.44 13.18
C GLU A 142 2.70 13.66 12.54
N GLN A 143 1.96 14.45 11.77
CA GLN A 143 2.45 15.67 11.12
C GLN A 143 1.96 16.96 11.81
N SER A 144 1.64 16.88 13.10
CA SER A 144 1.09 17.99 13.89
C SER A 144 1.98 19.24 13.97
N GLN A 145 3.26 19.13 13.63
CA GLN A 145 4.19 20.27 13.55
C GLN A 145 3.96 21.16 12.31
N GLN A 146 3.21 20.70 11.34
CA GLN A 146 2.89 21.47 10.14
C GLN A 146 1.71 22.42 10.39
N SER A 147 1.63 23.50 9.61
CA SER A 147 0.47 24.38 9.66
C SER A 147 -0.81 23.65 9.21
N CYS A 148 -1.97 24.07 9.72
CA CYS A 148 -3.25 23.51 9.29
C CYS A 148 -3.44 23.60 7.75
N LYS A 149 -3.00 24.71 7.14
CA LYS A 149 -3.05 24.93 5.68
C LYS A 149 -2.22 23.89 4.93
N ASP A 150 -1.01 23.60 5.39
CA ASP A 150 -0.13 22.62 4.74
C ASP A 150 -0.62 21.20 4.94
N LEU A 151 -1.14 20.87 6.14
CA LEU A 151 -1.78 19.59 6.41
C LEU A 151 -2.95 19.33 5.47
N VAL A 152 -3.86 20.30 5.31
CA VAL A 152 -5.00 20.20 4.37
C VAL A 152 -4.51 19.99 2.95
N LYS A 153 -3.54 20.78 2.49
CA LYS A 153 -2.94 20.70 1.14
C LYS A 153 -2.33 19.33 0.88
N GLU A 154 -1.47 18.85 1.78
CA GLU A 154 -0.77 17.56 1.63
C GLU A 154 -1.73 16.36 1.69
N ASN A 155 -2.66 16.36 2.63
CA ASN A 155 -3.65 15.30 2.70
C ASN A 155 -4.56 15.24 1.46
N ARG A 156 -4.93 16.41 0.92
CA ARG A 156 -5.68 16.49 -0.34
C ARG A 156 -4.85 15.95 -1.51
N ARG A 157 -3.58 16.37 -1.62
CA ARG A 157 -2.65 15.87 -2.64
C ARG A 157 -2.52 14.36 -2.57
N LYS A 158 -2.29 13.81 -1.36
CA LYS A 158 -2.18 12.36 -1.13
C LYS A 158 -3.46 11.63 -1.54
N ALA A 159 -4.63 12.11 -1.12
CA ALA A 159 -5.91 11.49 -1.47
C ALA A 159 -6.14 11.46 -3.00
N LEU A 160 -5.77 12.51 -3.71
CA LEU A 160 -5.88 12.58 -5.17
C LEU A 160 -4.86 11.65 -5.86
N VAL A 161 -3.65 11.53 -5.34
CA VAL A 161 -2.66 10.58 -5.86
C VAL A 161 -3.15 9.14 -5.68
N ASP A 162 -3.62 8.78 -4.49
CA ASP A 162 -4.15 7.45 -4.21
C ASP A 162 -5.32 7.12 -5.15
N TRP A 163 -6.25 8.05 -5.35
CA TRP A 163 -7.43 7.85 -6.20
C TRP A 163 -7.11 7.80 -7.69
N ASN A 164 -6.28 8.71 -8.18
CA ASN A 164 -6.06 8.87 -9.62
C ASN A 164 -4.93 8.01 -10.17
N LYS A 165 -3.93 7.68 -9.33
CA LYS A 165 -2.72 6.98 -9.78
C LYS A 165 -2.63 5.55 -9.27
N LYS A 166 -3.08 5.27 -8.03
CA LYS A 166 -2.97 3.94 -7.43
C LYS A 166 -4.20 3.08 -7.66
N ILE A 167 -5.41 3.63 -7.41
CA ILE A 167 -6.66 2.88 -7.59
C ILE A 167 -7.03 2.88 -9.08
N VAL A 168 -6.66 1.80 -9.77
CA VAL A 168 -6.91 1.65 -11.22
C VAL A 168 -8.02 0.65 -11.52
N LEU A 169 -8.33 -0.26 -10.60
CA LEU A 169 -9.33 -1.30 -10.79
C LEU A 169 -10.75 -0.73 -10.60
N PRO A 170 -11.68 -0.99 -11.55
CA PRO A 170 -13.01 -0.40 -11.55
C PRO A 170 -13.86 -0.84 -10.34
N GLU A 171 -13.73 -2.08 -9.87
CA GLU A 171 -14.43 -2.60 -8.69
C GLU A 171 -14.06 -1.79 -7.45
N VAL A 172 -12.77 -1.47 -7.28
CA VAL A 172 -12.28 -0.66 -6.16
C VAL A 172 -12.78 0.77 -6.27
N LYS A 173 -12.72 1.37 -7.47
CA LYS A 173 -13.28 2.71 -7.69
C LYS A 173 -14.76 2.77 -7.35
N LYS A 174 -15.53 1.79 -7.81
CA LYS A 174 -16.97 1.70 -7.51
C LYS A 174 -17.22 1.58 -6.01
N ALA A 175 -16.56 0.64 -5.33
CA ALA A 175 -16.75 0.36 -3.91
C ALA A 175 -16.31 1.52 -2.98
N PHE A 176 -15.31 2.30 -3.39
CA PHE A 176 -14.69 3.33 -2.56
C PHE A 176 -15.07 4.77 -2.92
N LEU A 177 -15.93 4.98 -3.93
CA LEU A 177 -16.28 6.31 -4.43
C LEU A 177 -16.84 7.24 -3.34
N SER A 178 -17.78 6.75 -2.53
CA SER A 178 -18.39 7.52 -1.45
C SER A 178 -17.36 7.93 -0.38
N ARG A 179 -16.49 7.00 0.00
CA ARG A 179 -15.40 7.28 0.95
C ARG A 179 -14.41 8.31 0.42
N HIS A 180 -14.06 8.21 -0.87
CA HIS A 180 -13.19 9.19 -1.51
C HIS A 180 -13.83 10.60 -1.53
N LYS A 181 -15.12 10.71 -1.88
CA LYS A 181 -15.86 11.99 -1.85
C LYS A 181 -15.87 12.59 -0.44
N SER A 182 -16.23 11.79 0.57
CA SER A 182 -16.23 12.21 1.98
C SER A 182 -14.85 12.65 2.46
N LEU A 183 -13.79 11.94 2.05
CA LEU A 183 -12.42 12.33 2.39
C LEU A 183 -12.03 13.67 1.75
N LEU A 184 -12.38 13.93 0.49
CA LEU A 184 -12.11 15.20 -0.16
C LEU A 184 -12.85 16.35 0.48
N GLU A 185 -14.10 16.13 0.93
CA GLU A 185 -14.88 17.11 1.67
C GLU A 185 -14.20 17.49 2.98
N ARG A 186 -13.78 16.50 3.78
CA ARG A 186 -13.00 16.73 5.00
C ARG A 186 -11.66 17.42 4.77
N ARG A 187 -11.18 17.51 3.53
CA ARG A 187 -9.97 18.21 3.10
C ARG A 187 -10.27 19.53 2.38
N GLY A 188 -11.45 20.12 2.61
CA GLY A 188 -11.84 21.45 2.13
C GLY A 188 -12.35 21.50 0.69
N LYS A 189 -12.76 20.37 0.10
CA LYS A 189 -13.50 20.35 -1.15
C LYS A 189 -14.98 20.19 -0.86
N PHE A 190 -15.65 21.28 -0.55
CA PHE A 190 -17.04 21.28 -0.14
C PHE A 190 -18.01 21.15 -1.32
N PRO A 191 -19.17 20.52 -1.12
CA PRO A 191 -20.25 20.50 -2.10
C PRO A 191 -20.82 21.90 -2.31
N LYS A 192 -21.42 22.13 -3.49
CA LYS A 192 -22.11 23.41 -3.77
C LYS A 192 -23.41 23.55 -3.00
N LYS A 193 -24.06 22.44 -2.63
CA LYS A 193 -25.28 22.36 -1.84
C LYS A 193 -25.10 21.31 -0.76
N TYR A 194 -25.59 21.58 0.44
CA TYR A 194 -25.49 20.69 1.61
C TYR A 194 -26.79 19.93 1.89
N LEU A 195 -27.91 20.53 1.49
CA LEU A 195 -29.24 19.95 1.66
C LEU A 195 -29.80 19.70 0.26
N SER A 196 -29.75 18.44 -0.18
CA SER A 196 -30.30 18.04 -1.49
C SER A 196 -31.13 16.78 -1.34
#